data_84c14233e935e3367e411106bc63ff3d
#
_entry.id   84c14233e935e3367e411106bc63ff3d
#
_cell.length_a   1.000
_cell.length_b   1.000
_cell.length_c   1.000
_cell.angle_alpha   90.00
_cell.angle_beta   90.00
_cell.angle_gamma   90.00
#
_symmetry.space_group_name_H-M   'P 1'
#
loop_
_entity.id
_entity.type
_entity.pdbx_description
1 polymer ?
#
loop_
_entity_poly.entity_id
_entity_poly.type
_entity_poly.pdbx_seq_one_letter_code
_entity_poly.pdbx_strand_id
1 'polypeptide(L)'
;PVSALLHAVAVVKAGAFGIVRLVYELYGVELVQTMNLWQPLAYLAAFTILFGSFMAVFQEELKKRLAYSTMSHLSYIILGILLPGQLSTMGALLHLVNHGIMKITLFMCLGNYAEKYGVHKFKELDGVGKKMPLTTIAFTVASLGLIGMPMTAGYLTKKYLETGAKNAGEVWAVYVFYISSILSVFYLMPIVFRALFGKSEKETKGKGLEVNPLMLIPPLITAFLTLLFGILPPEPISPLKWVQYIANKVYGGY
;
A
#
# COMPACT_ATOMS: atom_id res chain seq x y z
N PRO A 1 -2.35 -16.79 7.56
CA PRO A 1 -1.61 -15.81 8.39
C PRO A 1 -0.18 -15.60 7.90
N VAL A 2 0.60 -16.67 7.66
CA VAL A 2 2.02 -16.58 7.24
C VAL A 2 2.20 -15.80 5.94
N SER A 3 1.40 -16.09 4.90
CA SER A 3 1.47 -15.36 3.62
C SER A 3 1.17 -13.86 3.77
N ALA A 4 0.26 -13.49 4.68
CA ALA A 4 -0.06 -12.10 4.96
C ALA A 4 1.14 -11.38 5.58
N LEU A 5 1.81 -12.01 6.55
CA LEU A 5 2.97 -11.44 7.22
C LEU A 5 4.18 -11.31 6.27
N LEU A 6 4.49 -12.36 5.51
CA LEU A 6 5.64 -12.37 4.60
C LEU A 6 5.49 -11.37 3.45
N HIS A 7 4.33 -11.33 2.79
CA HIS A 7 4.13 -10.47 1.62
C HIS A 7 3.73 -9.03 1.97
N ALA A 8 3.16 -8.78 3.14
CA ALA A 8 2.71 -7.44 3.48
C ALA A 8 3.70 -6.64 4.33
N VAL A 9 4.42 -7.29 5.27
CA VAL A 9 5.12 -6.56 6.33
C VAL A 9 6.62 -6.88 6.41
N ALA A 10 7.03 -8.14 6.39
CA ALA A 10 8.39 -8.51 6.77
C ALA A 10 9.37 -8.53 5.58
N VAL A 11 9.34 -9.58 4.78
CA VAL A 11 10.41 -9.90 3.82
C VAL A 11 10.52 -8.87 2.70
N VAL A 12 9.41 -8.52 2.07
CA VAL A 12 9.41 -7.60 0.93
C VAL A 12 9.81 -6.17 1.33
N LYS A 13 9.55 -5.79 2.59
CA LYS A 13 9.94 -4.47 3.09
C LYS A 13 11.38 -4.41 3.58
N ALA A 14 11.93 -5.52 4.04
CA ALA A 14 13.35 -5.61 4.34
C ALA A 14 14.19 -5.28 3.09
N GLY A 15 13.76 -5.76 1.90
CA GLY A 15 14.40 -5.40 0.63
C GLY A 15 14.32 -3.90 0.32
N ALA A 16 13.12 -3.30 0.41
CA ALA A 16 12.94 -1.88 0.20
C ALA A 16 13.73 -1.04 1.23
N PHE A 17 13.71 -1.43 2.50
CA PHE A 17 14.46 -0.78 3.57
C PHE A 17 15.98 -0.92 3.37
N GLY A 18 16.46 -2.07 2.86
CA GLY A 18 17.85 -2.25 2.48
C GLY A 18 18.31 -1.23 1.43
N ILE A 19 17.49 -0.97 0.40
CA ILE A 19 17.76 0.07 -0.61
C ILE A 19 17.77 1.47 0.03
N VAL A 20 16.84 1.77 0.96
CA VAL A 20 16.84 3.03 1.72
C VAL A 20 18.18 3.24 2.41
N ARG A 21 18.67 2.22 3.13
CA ARG A 21 19.95 2.28 3.84
C ARG A 21 21.14 2.42 2.90
N LEU A 22 21.13 1.70 1.77
CA LEU A 22 22.19 1.84 0.76
C LEU A 22 22.27 3.29 0.25
N VAL A 23 21.14 3.89 -0.09
CA VAL A 23 21.10 5.25 -0.62
C VAL A 23 21.51 6.30 0.42
N TYR A 24 21.04 6.16 1.67
CA TYR A 24 21.24 7.21 2.68
C TYR A 24 22.47 7.02 3.56
N GLU A 25 22.82 5.78 3.91
CA GLU A 25 23.91 5.50 4.86
C GLU A 25 25.23 5.15 4.15
N LEU A 26 25.15 4.39 3.03
CA LEU A 26 26.37 3.93 2.36
C LEU A 26 26.85 4.90 1.29
N TYR A 27 25.97 5.32 0.37
CA TYR A 27 26.37 6.23 -0.71
C TYR A 27 26.21 7.71 -0.34
N GLY A 28 25.21 8.03 0.47
CA GLY A 28 24.81 9.40 0.74
C GLY A 28 24.00 10.02 -0.41
N VAL A 29 23.12 10.94 -0.07
CA VAL A 29 22.24 11.60 -1.06
C VAL A 29 23.04 12.40 -2.09
N GLU A 30 24.08 13.10 -1.67
CA GLU A 30 24.90 13.93 -2.54
C GLU A 30 25.60 13.11 -3.63
N LEU A 31 26.20 11.97 -3.26
CA LEU A 31 26.89 11.10 -4.22
C LEU A 31 25.93 10.53 -5.26
N VAL A 32 24.78 10.05 -4.81
CA VAL A 32 23.74 9.48 -5.71
C VAL A 32 23.24 10.53 -6.70
N GLN A 33 23.12 11.78 -6.28
CA GLN A 33 22.70 12.89 -7.14
C GLN A 33 23.79 13.33 -8.11
N THR A 34 25.02 13.51 -7.63
CA THR A 34 26.15 13.96 -8.47
C THR A 34 26.53 12.96 -9.55
N MET A 35 26.47 11.67 -9.26
CA MET A 35 26.77 10.62 -10.23
C MET A 35 25.63 10.36 -11.25
N ASN A 36 24.49 11.06 -11.16
CA ASN A 36 23.30 10.83 -11.99
C ASN A 36 22.80 9.37 -12.03
N LEU A 37 23.19 8.53 -11.07
CA LEU A 37 22.78 7.15 -10.99
C LEU A 37 21.30 6.99 -10.60
N TRP A 38 20.75 8.02 -9.98
CA TRP A 38 19.35 8.02 -9.55
C TRP A 38 18.36 7.96 -10.71
N GLN A 39 18.67 8.61 -11.85
CA GLN A 39 17.75 8.69 -12.99
C GLN A 39 17.40 7.32 -13.59
N PRO A 40 18.37 6.48 -14.04
CA PRO A 40 18.03 5.18 -14.62
C PRO A 40 17.33 4.26 -13.62
N LEU A 41 17.69 4.34 -12.34
CA LEU A 41 17.01 3.57 -11.28
C LEU A 41 15.59 4.08 -11.04
N ALA A 42 15.37 5.39 -11.09
CA ALA A 42 14.05 6.01 -10.98
C ALA A 42 13.13 5.59 -12.15
N TYR A 43 13.64 5.55 -13.39
CA TYR A 43 12.87 5.07 -14.53
C TYR A 43 12.54 3.57 -14.41
N LEU A 44 13.45 2.75 -13.91
CA LEU A 44 13.21 1.34 -13.64
C LEU A 44 12.12 1.15 -12.55
N ALA A 45 12.19 1.96 -11.49
CA ALA A 45 11.16 1.96 -10.45
C ALA A 45 9.80 2.40 -11.00
N ALA A 46 9.75 3.45 -11.83
CA ALA A 46 8.54 3.91 -12.50
C ALA A 46 7.93 2.84 -13.42
N PHE A 47 8.76 2.18 -14.23
CA PHE A 47 8.32 1.05 -15.03
C PHE A 47 7.71 -0.06 -14.17
N THR A 48 8.36 -0.41 -13.06
CA THR A 48 7.87 -1.44 -12.15
C THR A 48 6.56 -1.04 -11.47
N ILE A 49 6.37 0.25 -11.16
CA ILE A 49 5.11 0.80 -10.64
C ILE A 49 3.96 0.54 -11.63
N LEU A 50 4.15 0.96 -12.87
CA LEU A 50 3.12 0.85 -13.90
C LEU A 50 2.86 -0.61 -14.29
N PHE A 51 3.93 -1.39 -14.52
CA PHE A 51 3.82 -2.80 -14.85
C PHE A 51 3.12 -3.60 -13.75
N GLY A 52 3.51 -3.42 -12.48
CA GLY A 52 2.89 -4.09 -11.35
C GLY A 52 1.42 -3.72 -11.18
N SER A 53 1.07 -2.44 -11.31
CA SER A 53 -0.32 -1.99 -11.26
C SER A 53 -1.15 -2.55 -12.42
N PHE A 54 -0.60 -2.56 -13.63
CA PHE A 54 -1.26 -3.11 -14.81
C PHE A 54 -1.49 -4.61 -14.67
N MET A 55 -0.46 -5.38 -14.30
CA MET A 55 -0.57 -6.83 -14.11
C MET A 55 -1.56 -7.19 -13.00
N ALA A 56 -1.69 -6.35 -11.97
CA ALA A 56 -2.67 -6.56 -10.90
C ALA A 56 -4.12 -6.56 -11.40
N VAL A 57 -4.44 -5.75 -12.42
CA VAL A 57 -5.80 -5.67 -13.00
C VAL A 57 -6.24 -7.01 -13.59
N PHE A 58 -5.33 -7.72 -14.26
CA PHE A 58 -5.65 -8.96 -15.00
C PHE A 58 -5.60 -10.23 -14.14
N GLN A 59 -5.16 -10.16 -12.88
CA GLN A 59 -5.08 -11.35 -12.05
C GLN A 59 -6.45 -11.81 -11.56
N GLU A 60 -6.78 -13.07 -11.81
CA GLU A 60 -7.99 -13.69 -11.26
C GLU A 60 -7.81 -14.14 -9.80
N GLU A 61 -6.62 -14.61 -9.43
CA GLU A 61 -6.30 -14.97 -8.05
C GLU A 61 -6.12 -13.72 -7.17
N LEU A 62 -6.92 -13.62 -6.12
CA LEU A 62 -6.91 -12.45 -5.24
C LEU A 62 -5.56 -12.20 -4.57
N LYS A 63 -4.87 -13.26 -4.13
CA LYS A 63 -3.53 -13.13 -3.53
C LYS A 63 -2.48 -12.67 -4.53
N LYS A 64 -2.50 -13.17 -5.77
CA LYS A 64 -1.60 -12.72 -6.85
C LYS A 64 -1.88 -11.27 -7.23
N ARG A 65 -3.15 -10.86 -7.29
CA ARG A 65 -3.57 -9.48 -7.51
C ARG A 65 -2.96 -8.54 -6.48
N LEU A 66 -3.06 -8.89 -5.20
CA LEU A 66 -2.43 -8.11 -4.12
C LEU A 66 -0.90 -8.17 -4.15
N ALA A 67 -0.30 -9.26 -4.60
CA ALA A 67 1.17 -9.38 -4.72
C ALA A 67 1.72 -8.45 -5.80
N TYR A 68 1.13 -8.41 -7.00
CA TYR A 68 1.50 -7.43 -8.04
C TYR A 68 1.30 -5.98 -7.58
N SER A 69 0.19 -5.70 -6.88
CA SER A 69 -0.02 -4.42 -6.24
C SER A 69 1.06 -4.11 -5.18
N THR A 70 1.56 -5.10 -4.44
CA THR A 70 2.66 -4.90 -3.48
C THR A 70 3.95 -4.55 -4.21
N MET A 71 4.28 -5.23 -5.31
CA MET A 71 5.45 -4.91 -6.14
C MET A 71 5.40 -3.45 -6.64
N SER A 72 4.25 -3.01 -7.15
CA SER A 72 4.04 -1.62 -7.54
C SER A 72 4.30 -0.65 -6.38
N HIS A 73 3.64 -0.84 -5.24
CA HIS A 73 3.76 0.08 -4.10
C HIS A 73 5.14 0.07 -3.41
N LEU A 74 5.89 -1.04 -3.45
CA LEU A 74 7.28 -1.03 -3.01
C LEU A 74 8.15 -0.16 -3.91
N SER A 75 7.88 -0.18 -5.21
CA SER A 75 8.57 0.70 -6.17
C SER A 75 8.22 2.18 -5.98
N TYR A 76 7.08 2.54 -5.37
CA TYR A 76 6.81 3.92 -4.91
C TYR A 76 7.84 4.36 -3.88
N ILE A 77 8.22 3.47 -2.95
CA ILE A 77 9.22 3.76 -1.93
C ILE A 77 10.57 4.00 -2.61
N ILE A 78 10.96 3.10 -3.53
CA ILE A 78 12.24 3.21 -4.25
C ILE A 78 12.28 4.49 -5.08
N LEU A 79 11.23 4.78 -5.86
CA LEU A 79 11.16 6.01 -6.65
C LEU A 79 11.25 7.25 -5.76
N GLY A 80 10.48 7.29 -4.65
CA GLY A 80 10.48 8.43 -3.75
C GLY A 80 11.81 8.68 -3.03
N ILE A 81 12.63 7.63 -2.80
CA ILE A 81 13.99 7.75 -2.23
C ILE A 81 14.97 8.26 -3.27
N LEU A 82 14.81 7.84 -4.52
CA LEU A 82 15.69 8.24 -5.62
C LEU A 82 15.43 9.67 -6.09
N LEU A 83 14.21 10.17 -5.96
CA LEU A 83 13.89 11.55 -6.30
C LEU A 83 14.56 12.52 -5.34
N PRO A 84 15.25 13.58 -5.86
CA PRO A 84 15.90 14.58 -5.03
C PRO A 84 14.90 15.32 -4.14
N GLY A 85 15.23 15.48 -2.86
CA GLY A 85 14.49 16.35 -1.96
C GLY A 85 13.89 15.66 -0.74
N GLN A 86 13.78 16.45 0.32
CA GLN A 86 13.33 16.01 1.64
C GLN A 86 11.89 15.48 1.61
N LEU A 87 10.97 16.14 0.86
CA LEU A 87 9.56 15.76 0.83
C LEU A 87 9.34 14.41 0.14
N SER A 88 10.07 14.09 -0.93
CA SER A 88 10.02 12.79 -1.58
C SER A 88 10.51 11.68 -0.65
N THR A 89 11.59 11.91 0.08
CA THR A 89 12.10 11.02 1.13
C THR A 89 11.05 10.80 2.23
N MET A 90 10.44 11.86 2.73
CA MET A 90 9.35 11.76 3.72
C MET A 90 8.19 10.92 3.19
N GLY A 91 7.77 11.15 1.95
CA GLY A 91 6.72 10.38 1.30
C GLY A 91 7.07 8.89 1.19
N ALA A 92 8.30 8.57 0.81
CA ALA A 92 8.79 7.20 0.67
C ALA A 92 8.81 6.45 2.02
N LEU A 93 9.41 7.05 3.04
CA LEU A 93 9.50 6.45 4.38
C LEU A 93 8.11 6.30 5.02
N LEU A 94 7.25 7.31 4.87
CA LEU A 94 5.88 7.25 5.33
C LEU A 94 5.08 6.15 4.59
N HIS A 95 5.35 5.98 3.27
CA HIS A 95 4.73 4.92 2.48
C HIS A 95 5.19 3.54 2.94
N LEU A 96 6.44 3.37 3.35
CA LEU A 96 6.95 2.11 3.88
C LEU A 96 6.10 1.61 5.06
N VAL A 97 5.72 2.48 5.98
CA VAL A 97 4.90 2.13 7.16
C VAL A 97 3.43 1.97 6.76
N ASN A 98 2.83 3.00 6.17
CA ASN A 98 1.39 3.04 5.90
C ASN A 98 0.94 1.98 4.90
N HIS A 99 1.73 1.74 3.84
CA HIS A 99 1.49 0.63 2.92
C HIS A 99 1.47 -0.72 3.65
N GLY A 100 2.32 -0.90 4.67
CA GLY A 100 2.30 -2.12 5.47
C GLY A 100 0.99 -2.37 6.18
N ILE A 101 0.50 -1.35 6.86
CA ILE A 101 -0.75 -1.41 7.60
C ILE A 101 -1.92 -1.71 6.66
N MET A 102 -2.00 -1.01 5.53
CA MET A 102 -3.05 -1.24 4.55
C MET A 102 -2.98 -2.64 3.92
N LYS A 103 -1.77 -3.10 3.57
CA LYS A 103 -1.60 -4.43 2.95
C LYS A 103 -1.88 -5.57 3.89
N ILE A 104 -1.43 -5.50 5.14
CA ILE A 104 -1.73 -6.57 6.10
C ILE A 104 -3.25 -6.68 6.32
N THR A 105 -3.96 -5.55 6.37
CA THR A 105 -5.43 -5.53 6.42
C THR A 105 -6.04 -6.29 5.26
N LEU A 106 -5.64 -5.96 4.01
CA LEU A 106 -6.18 -6.62 2.82
C LEU A 106 -5.90 -8.12 2.81
N PHE A 107 -4.67 -8.54 3.13
CA PHE A 107 -4.31 -9.96 3.15
C PHE A 107 -5.03 -10.74 4.26
N MET A 108 -5.23 -10.14 5.44
CA MET A 108 -6.02 -10.74 6.52
C MET A 108 -7.48 -10.90 6.11
N CYS A 109 -8.09 -9.88 5.49
CA CYS A 109 -9.46 -9.96 4.98
C CYS A 109 -9.61 -11.05 3.91
N LEU A 110 -8.66 -11.17 2.95
CA LEU A 110 -8.67 -12.27 2.00
C LEU A 110 -8.48 -13.63 2.68
N GLY A 111 -7.69 -13.68 3.77
CA GLY A 111 -7.58 -14.86 4.62
C GLY A 111 -8.91 -15.27 5.23
N ASN A 112 -9.65 -14.30 5.76
CA ASN A 112 -10.97 -14.50 6.34
C ASN A 112 -11.99 -15.02 5.31
N TYR A 113 -12.00 -14.45 4.10
CA TYR A 113 -12.85 -14.94 3.00
C TYR A 113 -12.50 -16.37 2.59
N ALA A 114 -11.19 -16.68 2.53
CA ALA A 114 -10.74 -18.02 2.18
C ALA A 114 -11.07 -19.06 3.26
N GLU A 115 -10.90 -18.73 4.54
CA GLU A 115 -11.17 -19.62 5.67
C GLU A 115 -12.66 -19.95 5.78
N LYS A 116 -13.52 -18.93 5.68
CA LYS A 116 -14.97 -19.10 5.90
C LYS A 116 -15.69 -19.67 4.69
N TYR A 117 -15.33 -19.24 3.48
CA TYR A 117 -16.07 -19.54 2.24
C TYR A 117 -15.24 -20.19 1.14
N GLY A 118 -13.94 -20.46 1.37
CA GLY A 118 -13.04 -21.02 0.35
C GLY A 118 -12.82 -20.10 -0.84
N VAL A 119 -12.90 -18.77 -0.65
CA VAL A 119 -12.76 -17.78 -1.72
C VAL A 119 -11.28 -17.51 -1.98
N HIS A 120 -10.81 -17.85 -3.17
CA HIS A 120 -9.45 -17.63 -3.62
C HIS A 120 -9.39 -16.79 -4.90
N LYS A 121 -10.43 -16.86 -5.73
CA LYS A 121 -10.51 -16.20 -7.03
C LYS A 121 -11.53 -15.06 -7.03
N PHE A 122 -11.31 -14.11 -7.92
CA PHE A 122 -12.18 -12.95 -8.08
C PHE A 122 -13.65 -13.33 -8.35
N LYS A 123 -13.87 -14.34 -9.17
CA LYS A 123 -15.23 -14.82 -9.53
C LYS A 123 -16.01 -15.48 -8.35
N GLU A 124 -15.29 -15.82 -7.29
CA GLU A 124 -15.87 -16.49 -6.12
C GLU A 124 -16.35 -15.52 -5.03
N LEU A 125 -16.14 -14.21 -5.23
CA LEU A 125 -16.47 -13.15 -4.26
C LEU A 125 -17.95 -12.80 -4.18
N ASP A 126 -18.77 -13.31 -5.10
CA ASP A 126 -20.17 -12.88 -5.25
C ASP A 126 -20.97 -12.97 -3.95
N GLY A 127 -21.37 -11.79 -3.42
CA GLY A 127 -22.22 -11.66 -2.24
C GLY A 127 -21.56 -12.04 -0.91
N VAL A 128 -20.27 -12.40 -0.88
CA VAL A 128 -19.54 -12.76 0.35
C VAL A 128 -19.51 -11.58 1.33
N GLY A 129 -19.43 -10.36 0.82
CA GLY A 129 -19.39 -9.16 1.65
C GLY A 129 -20.65 -8.90 2.47
N LYS A 130 -21.83 -9.33 1.99
CA LYS A 130 -23.06 -9.26 2.77
C LYS A 130 -23.08 -10.24 3.94
N LYS A 131 -22.36 -11.35 3.81
CA LYS A 131 -22.22 -12.39 4.83
C LYS A 131 -21.08 -12.11 5.81
N MET A 132 -20.11 -11.25 5.41
CA MET A 132 -18.96 -10.84 6.21
C MET A 132 -18.81 -9.32 6.17
N PRO A 133 -19.75 -8.54 6.73
CA PRO A 133 -19.78 -7.09 6.59
C PRO A 133 -18.58 -6.41 7.24
N LEU A 134 -18.14 -6.80 8.43
CA LEU A 134 -17.03 -6.18 9.13
C LEU A 134 -15.69 -6.43 8.42
N THR A 135 -15.47 -7.67 7.97
CA THR A 135 -14.29 -8.00 7.13
C THR A 135 -14.29 -7.17 5.84
N THR A 136 -15.46 -6.99 5.21
CA THR A 136 -15.57 -6.22 3.96
C THR A 136 -15.39 -4.73 4.18
N ILE A 137 -15.86 -4.17 5.30
CA ILE A 137 -15.59 -2.78 5.69
C ILE A 137 -14.09 -2.57 5.87
N ALA A 138 -13.40 -3.46 6.61
CA ALA A 138 -11.96 -3.37 6.80
C ALA A 138 -11.20 -3.45 5.47
N PHE A 139 -11.61 -4.36 4.58
CA PHE A 139 -11.04 -4.48 3.22
C PHE A 139 -11.26 -3.19 2.41
N THR A 140 -12.45 -2.62 2.47
CA THR A 140 -12.81 -1.39 1.75
C THR A 140 -11.99 -0.21 2.23
N VAL A 141 -11.87 0.00 3.55
CA VAL A 141 -11.07 1.08 4.14
C VAL A 141 -9.60 0.97 3.70
N ALA A 142 -9.01 -0.21 3.78
CA ALA A 142 -7.63 -0.43 3.37
C ALA A 142 -7.45 -0.25 1.85
N SER A 143 -8.44 -0.63 1.03
CA SER A 143 -8.45 -0.41 -0.42
C SER A 143 -8.49 1.08 -0.76
N LEU A 144 -9.38 1.84 -0.13
CA LEU A 144 -9.46 3.29 -0.28
C LEU A 144 -8.15 3.98 0.14
N GLY A 145 -7.52 3.46 1.20
CA GLY A 145 -6.19 3.90 1.63
C GLY A 145 -5.14 3.69 0.55
N LEU A 146 -5.04 2.53 -0.07
CA LEU A 146 -4.08 2.26 -1.15
C LEU A 146 -4.35 3.08 -2.41
N ILE A 147 -5.59 3.33 -2.74
CA ILE A 147 -5.98 4.24 -3.83
C ILE A 147 -5.52 5.67 -3.53
N GLY A 148 -5.51 6.06 -2.26
CA GLY A 148 -5.13 7.40 -1.82
C GLY A 148 -6.32 8.34 -1.68
N MET A 149 -7.45 7.82 -1.21
CA MET A 149 -8.63 8.66 -0.90
C MET A 149 -8.34 9.61 0.28
N PRO A 150 -8.87 10.83 0.25
CA PRO A 150 -8.77 11.76 1.38
C PRO A 150 -9.13 11.11 2.71
N MET A 151 -8.57 11.61 3.81
CA MET A 151 -8.74 11.09 5.18
C MET A 151 -8.12 9.69 5.43
N THR A 152 -7.33 9.17 4.51
CA THR A 152 -6.59 7.90 4.70
C THR A 152 -5.09 8.12 4.78
N ALA A 153 -4.38 7.20 5.44
CA ALA A 153 -2.93 7.22 5.53
C ALA A 153 -2.23 7.22 4.17
N GLY A 154 -2.84 6.58 3.16
CA GLY A 154 -2.31 6.53 1.81
C GLY A 154 -2.40 7.85 1.05
N TYR A 155 -3.43 8.64 1.29
CA TYR A 155 -3.53 10.01 0.75
C TYR A 155 -2.35 10.88 1.19
N LEU A 156 -2.07 10.86 2.48
CA LEU A 156 -0.96 11.63 3.04
C LEU A 156 0.37 11.25 2.39
N THR A 157 0.66 9.96 2.28
CA THR A 157 1.91 9.48 1.68
C THR A 157 2.05 9.87 0.22
N LYS A 158 0.97 9.73 -0.57
CA LYS A 158 0.98 10.11 -1.99
C LYS A 158 1.16 11.61 -2.16
N LYS A 159 0.51 12.42 -1.33
CA LYS A 159 0.66 13.87 -1.36
C LYS A 159 2.11 14.31 -1.12
N TYR A 160 2.82 13.68 -0.17
CA TYR A 160 4.25 13.95 0.04
C TYR A 160 5.10 13.53 -1.15
N LEU A 161 4.85 12.35 -1.74
CA LEU A 161 5.56 11.87 -2.93
C LEU A 161 5.33 12.79 -4.14
N GLU A 162 4.10 13.18 -4.39
CA GLU A 162 3.74 14.08 -5.49
C GLU A 162 4.36 15.46 -5.32
N THR A 163 4.25 16.05 -4.11
CA THR A 163 4.83 17.36 -3.82
C THR A 163 6.37 17.30 -3.90
N GLY A 164 6.97 16.22 -3.39
CA GLY A 164 8.40 15.99 -3.50
C GLY A 164 8.88 15.88 -4.95
N ALA A 165 8.16 15.13 -5.79
CA ALA A 165 8.46 15.03 -7.21
C ALA A 165 8.34 16.37 -7.95
N LYS A 166 7.30 17.15 -7.63
CA LYS A 166 7.15 18.52 -8.19
C LYS A 166 8.27 19.44 -7.78
N ASN A 167 8.66 19.45 -6.51
CA ASN A 167 9.74 20.29 -6.00
C ASN A 167 11.11 19.89 -6.58
N ALA A 168 11.30 18.61 -6.89
CA ALA A 168 12.46 18.10 -7.58
C ALA A 168 12.51 18.46 -9.09
N GLY A 169 11.43 19.03 -9.65
CA GLY A 169 11.29 19.27 -11.10
C GLY A 169 10.91 18.03 -11.91
N GLU A 170 10.70 16.90 -11.25
CA GLU A 170 10.46 15.59 -11.88
C GLU A 170 8.95 15.31 -12.11
N VAL A 171 8.33 16.16 -12.92
CA VAL A 171 6.87 16.12 -13.17
C VAL A 171 6.39 14.79 -13.75
N TRP A 172 7.25 14.09 -14.51
CA TRP A 172 6.91 12.76 -15.04
C TRP A 172 6.61 11.73 -13.94
N ALA A 173 7.29 11.80 -12.80
CA ALA A 173 7.05 10.91 -11.67
C ALA A 173 5.66 11.15 -11.06
N VAL A 174 5.16 12.38 -11.07
CA VAL A 174 3.80 12.72 -10.64
C VAL A 174 2.77 11.99 -11.50
N TYR A 175 2.96 12.00 -12.82
CA TYR A 175 2.07 11.25 -13.73
C TYR A 175 2.11 9.74 -13.48
N VAL A 176 3.29 9.19 -13.19
CA VAL A 176 3.43 7.76 -12.82
C VAL A 176 2.60 7.44 -11.58
N PHE A 177 2.66 8.28 -10.53
CA PHE A 177 1.87 8.11 -9.31
C PHE A 177 0.35 8.21 -9.59
N TYR A 178 -0.10 9.16 -10.40
CA TYR A 178 -1.51 9.30 -10.75
C TYR A 178 -2.02 8.11 -11.58
N ILE A 179 -1.31 7.70 -12.62
CA ILE A 179 -1.70 6.56 -13.46
C ILE A 179 -1.81 5.29 -12.61
N SER A 180 -0.81 5.03 -11.76
CA SER A 180 -0.85 3.87 -10.86
C SER A 180 -1.98 3.96 -9.82
N SER A 181 -2.33 5.17 -9.36
CA SER A 181 -3.47 5.37 -8.46
C SER A 181 -4.79 5.03 -9.15
N ILE A 182 -4.96 5.45 -10.40
CA ILE A 182 -6.13 5.10 -11.23
C ILE A 182 -6.19 3.58 -11.45
N LEU A 183 -5.07 2.95 -11.81
CA LEU A 183 -5.01 1.49 -11.95
C LEU A 183 -5.37 0.78 -10.63
N SER A 184 -5.04 1.39 -9.47
CA SER A 184 -5.40 0.85 -8.16
C SER A 184 -6.92 0.79 -7.96
N VAL A 185 -7.67 1.75 -8.48
CA VAL A 185 -9.14 1.69 -8.50
C VAL A 185 -9.61 0.47 -9.28
N PHE A 186 -9.04 0.24 -10.47
CA PHE A 186 -9.45 -0.85 -11.35
C PHE A 186 -9.16 -2.26 -10.80
N TYR A 187 -8.16 -2.46 -9.96
CA TYR A 187 -7.92 -3.78 -9.37
C TYR A 187 -8.45 -3.95 -7.95
N LEU A 188 -8.73 -2.88 -7.18
CA LEU A 188 -9.26 -3.00 -5.82
C LEU A 188 -10.79 -2.85 -5.77
N MET A 189 -11.35 -1.82 -6.42
CA MET A 189 -12.79 -1.55 -6.33
C MET A 189 -13.67 -2.67 -6.88
N PRO A 190 -13.33 -3.36 -7.98
CA PRO A 190 -14.13 -4.50 -8.42
C PRO A 190 -14.26 -5.62 -7.39
N ILE A 191 -13.24 -5.82 -6.52
CA ILE A 191 -13.30 -6.78 -5.41
C ILE A 191 -14.40 -6.36 -4.43
N VAL A 192 -14.40 -5.08 -4.03
CA VAL A 192 -15.38 -4.52 -3.10
C VAL A 192 -16.79 -4.58 -3.69
N PHE A 193 -16.96 -4.11 -4.94
CA PHE A 193 -18.26 -4.12 -5.61
C PHE A 193 -18.82 -5.53 -5.75
N ARG A 194 -17.98 -6.49 -6.16
CA ARG A 194 -18.42 -7.87 -6.32
C ARG A 194 -18.77 -8.53 -4.99
N ALA A 195 -17.99 -8.27 -3.95
CA ALA A 195 -18.27 -8.76 -2.62
C ALA A 195 -19.62 -8.25 -2.07
N LEU A 196 -19.93 -6.96 -2.28
CA LEU A 196 -21.13 -6.32 -1.74
C LEU A 196 -22.38 -6.53 -2.61
N PHE A 197 -22.25 -6.44 -3.94
CA PHE A 197 -23.40 -6.39 -4.85
C PHE A 197 -23.56 -7.66 -5.69
N GLY A 198 -22.59 -8.57 -5.68
CA GLY A 198 -22.70 -9.87 -6.36
C GLY A 198 -23.86 -10.70 -5.84
N LYS A 199 -24.47 -11.50 -6.71
CA LYS A 199 -25.52 -12.48 -6.32
C LYS A 199 -24.84 -13.75 -5.83
N SER A 200 -24.98 -14.05 -4.54
CA SER A 200 -24.43 -15.29 -3.96
C SER A 200 -25.34 -16.47 -4.29
N GLU A 201 -24.89 -17.35 -5.16
CA GLU A 201 -25.53 -18.66 -5.41
C GLU A 201 -25.05 -19.75 -4.43
N LYS A 202 -23.97 -19.48 -3.68
CA LYS A 202 -23.41 -20.46 -2.74
C LYS A 202 -24.17 -20.43 -1.42
N GLU A 203 -24.83 -21.53 -1.09
CA GLU A 203 -25.30 -21.79 0.26
C GLU A 203 -24.14 -21.80 1.24
N THR A 204 -24.36 -21.18 2.38
CA THR A 204 -23.32 -20.99 3.42
C THR A 204 -22.97 -22.32 4.08
N LYS A 205 -21.77 -22.81 3.90
CA LYS A 205 -21.18 -23.88 4.71
C LYS A 205 -20.76 -23.39 6.11
N GLY A 206 -21.59 -22.68 6.84
CA GLY A 206 -21.22 -22.23 8.17
C GLY A 206 -22.33 -21.46 8.89
N LYS A 207 -22.58 -21.81 10.12
CA LYS A 207 -23.44 -21.04 11.05
C LYS A 207 -22.66 -19.78 11.46
N GLY A 208 -23.21 -18.58 11.23
CA GLY A 208 -22.66 -17.30 11.64
C GLY A 208 -22.17 -16.40 10.51
N LEU A 209 -22.28 -15.08 10.72
CA LEU A 209 -22.03 -14.03 9.74
C LEU A 209 -20.56 -13.68 9.55
N GLU A 210 -19.67 -13.99 10.49
CA GLU A 210 -18.25 -13.61 10.46
C GLU A 210 -17.33 -14.76 10.88
N VAL A 211 -16.02 -14.57 10.78
CA VAL A 211 -15.01 -15.50 11.29
C VAL A 211 -14.85 -15.36 12.81
N ASN A 212 -14.03 -16.23 13.39
CA ASN A 212 -13.65 -16.14 14.81
C ASN A 212 -13.13 -14.72 15.13
N PRO A 213 -13.50 -14.12 16.30
CA PRO A 213 -13.03 -12.81 16.73
C PRO A 213 -11.51 -12.64 16.67
N LEU A 214 -10.73 -13.67 16.95
CA LEU A 214 -9.27 -13.62 16.85
C LEU A 214 -8.75 -13.37 15.42
N MET A 215 -9.53 -13.70 14.40
CA MET A 215 -9.22 -13.43 12.99
C MET A 215 -9.82 -12.12 12.51
N LEU A 216 -10.88 -11.63 13.16
CA LEU A 216 -11.60 -10.42 12.78
C LEU A 216 -10.98 -9.16 13.38
N ILE A 217 -10.59 -9.20 14.65
CA ILE A 217 -10.08 -8.03 15.39
C ILE A 217 -8.82 -7.42 14.73
N PRO A 218 -7.78 -8.18 14.33
CA PRO A 218 -6.57 -7.60 13.76
C PRO A 218 -6.81 -6.77 12.49
N PRO A 219 -7.57 -7.23 11.47
CA PRO A 219 -7.84 -6.40 10.29
C PRO A 219 -8.71 -5.17 10.60
N LEU A 220 -9.58 -5.22 11.61
CA LEU A 220 -10.34 -4.04 12.04
C LEU A 220 -9.43 -3.00 12.71
N ILE A 221 -8.51 -3.42 13.57
CA ILE A 221 -7.53 -2.51 14.19
C ILE A 221 -6.66 -1.85 13.10
N THR A 222 -6.13 -2.62 12.16
CA THR A 222 -5.27 -2.06 11.11
C THR A 222 -6.04 -1.19 10.11
N ALA A 223 -7.31 -1.48 9.84
CA ALA A 223 -8.19 -0.61 9.08
C ALA A 223 -8.45 0.71 9.84
N PHE A 224 -8.71 0.65 11.14
CA PHE A 224 -8.84 1.84 11.98
C PHE A 224 -7.57 2.69 11.98
N LEU A 225 -6.39 2.08 12.11
CA LEU A 225 -5.10 2.79 12.01
C LEU A 225 -4.91 3.47 10.65
N THR A 226 -5.43 2.89 9.56
CA THR A 226 -5.39 3.50 8.23
C THR A 226 -6.15 4.83 8.18
N LEU A 227 -7.29 4.93 8.86
CA LEU A 227 -8.05 6.18 9.00
C LEU A 227 -7.39 7.12 10.01
N LEU A 228 -6.98 6.61 11.16
CA LEU A 228 -6.36 7.40 12.22
C LEU A 228 -5.14 8.17 11.72
N PHE A 229 -4.22 7.51 11.00
CA PHE A 229 -3.01 8.14 10.45
C PHE A 229 -3.29 9.08 9.27
N GLY A 230 -4.45 8.97 8.66
CA GLY A 230 -4.90 9.90 7.62
C GLY A 230 -5.55 11.16 8.17
N ILE A 231 -6.31 11.03 9.25
CA ILE A 231 -7.08 12.14 9.87
C ILE A 231 -6.22 12.92 10.86
N LEU A 232 -5.40 12.23 11.66
CA LEU A 232 -4.55 12.81 12.72
C LEU A 232 -3.06 12.59 12.46
N PRO A 233 -2.51 13.10 11.33
CA PRO A 233 -1.12 12.84 10.96
C PRO A 233 -0.08 13.45 11.93
N PRO A 234 -0.29 14.60 12.60
CA PRO A 234 0.72 15.21 13.47
C PRO A 234 0.80 14.61 14.88
N GLU A 235 -0.09 13.70 15.24
CA GLU A 235 -0.12 13.10 16.59
C GLU A 235 1.11 12.21 16.87
N PRO A 236 1.54 12.07 18.12
CA PRO A 236 2.74 11.29 18.50
C PRO A 236 2.70 9.83 18.05
N ILE A 237 1.51 9.26 17.90
CA ILE A 237 1.28 7.86 17.50
C ILE A 237 1.50 7.68 15.98
N SER A 238 1.39 8.77 15.21
CA SER A 238 1.57 8.73 13.75
C SER A 238 3.05 8.59 13.37
N PRO A 239 3.39 7.80 12.35
CA PRO A 239 4.76 7.67 11.86
C PRO A 239 5.32 8.96 11.28
N LEU A 240 4.52 9.99 11.02
CA LEU A 240 4.93 11.23 10.35
C LEU A 240 6.05 11.97 11.09
N LYS A 241 5.97 12.12 12.42
CA LYS A 241 7.01 12.80 13.20
C LYS A 241 8.36 12.10 13.12
N TRP A 242 8.36 10.77 13.18
CA TRP A 242 9.58 9.98 13.04
C TRP A 242 10.20 10.11 11.64
N VAL A 243 9.36 10.09 10.63
CA VAL A 243 9.78 10.27 9.24
C VAL A 243 10.36 11.67 9.00
N GLN A 244 9.72 12.71 9.57
CA GLN A 244 10.26 14.09 9.54
C GLN A 244 11.63 14.18 10.20
N TYR A 245 11.78 13.60 11.37
CA TYR A 245 13.06 13.58 12.07
C TYR A 245 14.18 12.90 11.25
N ILE A 246 13.86 11.73 10.65
CA ILE A 246 14.82 11.01 9.81
C ILE A 246 15.18 11.84 8.55
N ALA A 247 14.18 12.40 7.88
CA ALA A 247 14.40 13.20 6.67
C ALA A 247 15.22 14.47 6.98
N ASN A 248 14.95 15.14 8.09
CA ASN A 248 15.74 16.27 8.55
C ASN A 248 17.21 15.88 8.77
N LYS A 249 17.46 14.75 9.42
CA LYS A 249 18.81 14.26 9.66
C LYS A 249 19.55 13.92 8.37
N VAL A 250 18.88 13.36 7.38
CA VAL A 250 19.44 12.97 6.09
C VAL A 250 19.84 14.19 5.25
N TYR A 251 19.04 15.26 5.29
CA TYR A 251 19.27 16.49 4.50
C TYR A 251 19.97 17.62 5.30
N GLY A 252 20.54 17.34 6.49
CA GLY A 252 21.33 18.30 7.25
C GLY A 252 20.53 19.40 7.96
N GLY A 253 19.22 19.22 8.11
CA GLY A 253 18.37 20.08 8.95
C GLY A 253 18.52 19.70 10.42
N TYR A 254 19.20 20.54 11.21
CA TYR A 254 19.19 20.52 12.67
C TYR A 254 17.92 21.17 13.21
#